data_5c5e8e769ed55e47bfdb076db6053c9a
#
_entry.id   5c5e8e769ed55e47bfdb076db6053c9a
#
_cell.length_a   1.000
_cell.length_b   1.000
_cell.length_c   1.000
_cell.angle_alpha   90.00
_cell.angle_beta   90.00
_cell.angle_gamma   90.00
#
_symmetry.space_group_name_H-M   'P 1'
#
loop_
_entity.id
_entity.type
_entity.pdbx_description
1 polymer ?
#
loop_
_entity_poly.entity_id
_entity_poly.type
_entity_poly.pdbx_seq_one_letter_code
_entity_poly.pdbx_strand_id
1 'polypeptide(L)'
;MKTSSIKVLFQTLATVCLVTGCGGGGAYLPVNANKYNQETAAKFVLLDPGAQRSVTCPGLQEKRLEDGRLEVVANLRNRENRRIEVQVNCVFKDEQGFPVDETPFRVVMLTENATEGLSFTSMNSKAKTYTVRVRQSR
;
A
#
# COMPACT_ATOMS: atom_id res chain seq x y z
N MET A 1 -10.13 -16.07 -68.71
CA MET A 1 -8.91 -15.76 -67.93
C MET A 1 -9.13 -14.78 -66.77
N LYS A 2 -10.32 -14.71 -66.17
CA LYS A 2 -10.58 -13.76 -65.07
C LYS A 2 -10.92 -14.41 -63.70
N THR A 3 -10.91 -15.73 -63.62
CA THR A 3 -11.30 -16.45 -62.40
C THR A 3 -10.12 -16.89 -61.51
N SER A 4 -8.91 -16.79 -62.01
CA SER A 4 -7.70 -17.24 -61.29
C SER A 4 -7.20 -16.20 -60.26
N SER A 5 -7.38 -14.90 -60.54
CA SER A 5 -6.88 -13.82 -59.70
C SER A 5 -7.70 -13.66 -58.37
N ILE A 6 -8.98 -14.00 -58.41
CA ILE A 6 -9.86 -13.87 -57.26
C ILE A 6 -9.57 -14.96 -56.19
N LYS A 7 -9.18 -16.16 -56.64
CA LYS A 7 -8.85 -17.24 -55.69
C LYS A 7 -7.54 -17.00 -54.94
N VAL A 8 -6.57 -16.34 -55.58
CA VAL A 8 -5.31 -16.01 -54.92
C VAL A 8 -5.49 -14.87 -53.90
N LEU A 9 -6.40 -13.92 -54.19
CA LEU A 9 -6.71 -12.85 -53.24
C LEU A 9 -7.43 -13.34 -51.99
N PHE A 10 -8.28 -14.36 -52.10
CA PHE A 10 -8.98 -14.94 -50.96
C PHE A 10 -8.06 -15.82 -50.11
N GLN A 11 -7.07 -16.45 -50.68
CA GLN A 11 -6.09 -17.27 -49.93
C GLN A 11 -5.10 -16.43 -49.16
N THR A 12 -4.71 -15.24 -49.62
CA THR A 12 -3.82 -14.33 -48.91
C THR A 12 -4.53 -13.64 -47.72
N LEU A 13 -5.85 -13.42 -47.81
CA LEU A 13 -6.63 -12.81 -46.74
C LEU A 13 -6.88 -13.78 -45.55
N ALA A 14 -6.95 -15.08 -45.82
CA ALA A 14 -7.15 -16.10 -44.76
C ALA A 14 -5.90 -16.38 -43.94
N THR A 15 -4.70 -16.06 -44.43
CA THR A 15 -3.44 -16.36 -43.75
C THR A 15 -3.01 -15.26 -42.79
N VAL A 16 -3.59 -14.06 -42.87
CA VAL A 16 -3.23 -12.93 -42.00
C VAL A 16 -3.96 -12.95 -40.65
N CYS A 17 -5.03 -13.72 -40.50
CA CYS A 17 -5.81 -13.79 -39.25
C CYS A 17 -5.29 -14.75 -38.17
N LEU A 18 -4.15 -15.41 -38.40
CA LEU A 18 -3.62 -16.44 -37.46
C LEU A 18 -2.41 -15.99 -36.64
N VAL A 19 -2.04 -14.71 -36.66
CA VAL A 19 -0.89 -14.18 -35.88
C VAL A 19 -1.32 -13.19 -34.80
N THR A 20 -2.58 -13.16 -34.39
CA THR A 20 -2.93 -12.60 -33.09
C THR A 20 -2.66 -13.68 -32.03
N GLY A 21 -1.37 -14.01 -31.92
CA GLY A 21 -0.87 -14.84 -30.83
C GLY A 21 -1.13 -14.11 -29.53
N CYS A 22 -1.69 -14.81 -28.57
CA CYS A 22 -1.83 -14.45 -27.16
C CYS A 22 -0.53 -13.82 -26.64
N GLY A 23 -0.36 -12.55 -26.80
CA GLY A 23 0.63 -11.76 -26.09
C GLY A 23 0.13 -11.52 -24.67
N GLY A 24 0.48 -12.37 -23.72
CA GLY A 24 0.02 -12.22 -22.35
C GLY A 24 0.48 -13.27 -21.38
N GLY A 25 1.45 -14.10 -21.74
CA GLY A 25 2.02 -15.09 -20.87
C GLY A 25 3.39 -14.73 -20.29
N GLY A 26 3.58 -13.49 -19.89
CA GLY A 26 4.71 -13.17 -19.02
C GLY A 26 4.44 -13.71 -17.61
N ALA A 27 5.47 -14.20 -16.94
CA ALA A 27 5.37 -14.60 -15.54
C ALA A 27 4.71 -13.45 -14.76
N TYR A 28 3.69 -13.77 -13.97
CA TYR A 28 3.06 -12.81 -13.08
C TYR A 28 4.14 -12.22 -12.18
N LEU A 29 4.31 -10.90 -12.23
CA LEU A 29 5.13 -10.23 -11.23
C LEU A 29 4.57 -10.60 -9.85
N PRO A 30 5.44 -10.94 -8.88
CA PRO A 30 4.98 -11.22 -7.53
C PRO A 30 4.14 -10.04 -7.06
N VAL A 31 2.89 -10.31 -6.70
CA VAL A 31 1.90 -9.28 -6.28
C VAL A 31 2.46 -8.37 -5.17
N ASN A 32 3.52 -8.81 -4.49
CA ASN A 32 4.13 -8.16 -3.34
C ASN A 32 5.48 -7.47 -3.62
N ALA A 33 6.07 -7.58 -4.82
CA ALA A 33 7.40 -7.01 -5.07
C ALA A 33 7.45 -5.48 -4.89
N ASN A 34 6.36 -4.77 -5.24
CA ASN A 34 6.27 -3.32 -5.06
C ASN A 34 5.78 -2.90 -3.67
N LYS A 35 5.08 -3.78 -2.94
CA LYS A 35 4.60 -3.48 -1.59
C LYS A 35 5.73 -3.39 -0.57
N TYR A 36 6.71 -4.28 -0.64
CA TYR A 36 7.84 -4.28 0.30
C TYR A 36 8.71 -3.02 0.17
N ASN A 37 8.96 -2.55 -1.04
CA ASN A 37 9.72 -1.33 -1.26
C ASN A 37 8.97 -0.08 -0.77
N GLN A 38 7.65 -0.04 -0.92
CA GLN A 38 6.82 1.05 -0.42
C GLN A 38 6.73 1.04 1.12
N GLU A 39 6.61 -0.13 1.75
CA GLU A 39 6.59 -0.25 3.21
C GLU A 39 7.92 0.15 3.84
N THR A 40 9.03 -0.05 3.15
CA THR A 40 10.36 0.33 3.67
C THR A 40 10.59 1.83 3.59
N ALA A 41 10.12 2.49 2.54
CA ALA A 41 10.33 3.92 2.30
C ALA A 41 9.19 4.81 2.80
N ALA A 42 7.95 4.30 2.83
CA ALA A 42 6.78 5.08 3.19
C ALA A 42 6.63 5.22 4.71
N LYS A 43 6.33 6.43 5.17
CA LYS A 43 6.01 6.70 6.58
C LYS A 43 4.60 6.26 6.99
N PHE A 44 3.72 6.00 6.03
CA PHE A 44 2.34 5.57 6.24
C PHE A 44 1.92 4.53 5.21
N VAL A 45 1.38 3.41 5.65
CA VAL A 45 0.99 2.29 4.79
C VAL A 45 -0.38 1.74 5.18
N LEU A 46 -1.23 1.55 4.19
CA LEU A 46 -2.53 0.88 4.31
C LEU A 46 -2.40 -0.56 3.80
N LEU A 47 -2.47 -1.53 4.71
CA LEU A 47 -2.09 -2.92 4.45
C LEU A 47 -3.11 -3.72 3.64
N ASP A 48 -4.35 -3.26 3.56
CA ASP A 48 -5.41 -3.96 2.84
C ASP A 48 -6.32 -3.02 2.04
N PRO A 49 -7.06 -3.54 1.04
CA PRO A 49 -7.95 -2.74 0.20
C PRO A 49 -9.10 -2.06 0.97
N GLY A 50 -9.53 -2.62 2.09
CA GLY A 50 -10.57 -2.02 2.95
C GLY A 50 -10.04 -0.75 3.60
N ALA A 51 -8.89 -0.81 4.25
CA ALA A 51 -8.23 0.36 4.83
C ALA A 51 -7.91 1.42 3.76
N GLN A 52 -7.46 1.02 2.56
CA GLN A 52 -7.17 1.95 1.46
C GLN A 52 -8.39 2.75 1.00
N ARG A 53 -9.60 2.17 1.05
CA ARG A 53 -10.84 2.87 0.68
C ARG A 53 -11.36 3.78 1.78
N SER A 54 -11.20 3.35 3.03
CA SER A 54 -11.90 3.93 4.16
C SER A 54 -11.07 4.92 4.96
N VAL A 55 -9.74 4.83 4.92
CA VAL A 55 -8.84 5.60 5.78
C VAL A 55 -7.87 6.44 4.98
N THR A 56 -7.65 7.67 5.44
CA THR A 56 -6.56 8.54 4.99
C THR A 56 -5.77 9.07 6.17
N CYS A 57 -4.55 9.50 5.91
CA CYS A 57 -3.69 10.16 6.89
C CYS A 57 -3.41 11.60 6.43
N PRO A 58 -4.17 12.59 6.91
CA PRO A 58 -3.97 13.99 6.56
C PRO A 58 -2.70 14.58 7.17
N GLY A 59 -2.10 13.97 8.18
CA GLY A 59 -0.89 14.49 8.81
C GLY A 59 -0.15 13.46 9.64
N LEU A 60 1.18 13.54 9.57
CA LEU A 60 2.12 12.82 10.41
C LEU A 60 3.04 13.85 11.05
N GLN A 61 3.24 13.73 12.35
CA GLN A 61 4.21 14.51 13.10
C GLN A 61 5.21 13.58 13.76
N GLU A 62 6.47 13.97 13.75
CA GLU A 62 7.53 13.30 14.47
C GLU A 62 8.20 14.27 15.42
N LYS A 63 8.46 13.82 16.63
CA LYS A 63 9.15 14.58 17.65
C LYS A 63 10.18 13.69 18.35
N ARG A 64 11.37 14.22 18.53
CA ARG A 64 12.37 13.55 19.36
C ARG A 64 12.23 14.05 20.79
N LEU A 65 12.08 13.11 21.72
CA LEU A 65 12.00 13.38 23.14
C LEU A 65 13.39 13.67 23.71
N GLU A 66 13.45 14.26 24.91
CA GLU A 66 14.71 14.61 25.60
C GLU A 66 15.58 13.38 25.89
N ASP A 67 14.97 12.21 26.08
CA ASP A 67 15.68 10.93 26.26
C ASP A 67 16.12 10.26 24.94
N GLY A 68 15.93 10.94 23.81
CA GLY A 68 16.32 10.49 22.48
C GLY A 68 15.31 9.56 21.80
N ARG A 69 14.23 9.15 22.46
CA ARG A 69 13.16 8.35 21.85
C ARG A 69 12.40 9.14 20.78
N LEU A 70 11.87 8.42 19.81
CA LEU A 70 11.07 9.00 18.74
C LEU A 70 9.57 8.86 19.08
N GLU A 71 8.88 9.99 19.14
CA GLU A 71 7.44 10.05 19.24
C GLU A 71 6.84 10.39 17.86
N VAL A 72 5.82 9.65 17.46
CA VAL A 72 5.12 9.83 16.18
C VAL A 72 3.65 10.02 16.46
N VAL A 73 3.06 11.07 15.92
CA VAL A 73 1.62 11.31 15.97
C VAL A 73 1.07 11.18 14.56
N ALA A 74 0.12 10.27 14.37
CA ALA A 74 -0.57 10.04 13.11
C ALA A 74 -2.03 10.47 13.23
N ASN A 75 -2.48 11.38 12.37
CA ASN A 75 -3.88 11.75 12.25
C ASN A 75 -4.53 10.82 11.23
N LEU A 76 -5.46 10.00 11.67
CA LEU A 76 -6.22 9.09 10.82
C LEU A 76 -7.62 9.65 10.59
N ARG A 77 -8.03 9.76 9.33
CA ARG A 77 -9.36 10.21 8.95
C ARG A 77 -10.17 9.08 8.37
N ASN A 78 -11.36 8.87 8.92
CA ASN A 78 -12.39 8.03 8.32
C ASN A 78 -13.05 8.77 7.15
N ARG A 79 -13.10 8.16 5.98
CA ARG A 79 -13.74 8.71 4.77
C ARG A 79 -15.18 8.23 4.57
N GLU A 80 -15.61 7.29 5.40
CA GLU A 80 -16.95 6.71 5.28
C GLU A 80 -17.96 7.43 6.19
N ASN A 81 -19.23 7.40 5.79
CA ASN A 81 -20.35 7.94 6.56
C ASN A 81 -20.83 6.97 7.64
N ARG A 82 -19.96 6.09 8.10
CA ARG A 82 -20.23 5.14 9.17
C ARG A 82 -18.99 4.99 10.03
N ARG A 83 -19.20 4.58 11.26
CA ARG A 83 -18.12 4.19 12.15
C ARG A 83 -17.42 2.93 11.62
N ILE A 84 -16.11 2.95 11.61
CA ILE A 84 -15.27 1.82 11.21
C ILE A 84 -14.30 1.47 12.30
N GLU A 85 -13.87 0.21 12.31
CA GLU A 85 -12.85 -0.30 13.21
C GLU A 85 -11.61 -0.66 12.41
N VAL A 86 -10.47 -0.16 12.84
CA VAL A 86 -9.17 -0.42 12.22
C VAL A 86 -8.15 -0.85 13.26
N GLN A 87 -7.12 -1.52 12.82
CA GLN A 87 -5.97 -1.85 13.65
C GLN A 87 -4.77 -1.07 13.17
N VAL A 88 -4.06 -0.46 14.09
CA VAL A 88 -2.94 0.43 13.81
C VAL A 88 -1.73 0.02 14.63
N ASN A 89 -0.56 0.02 13.99
CA ASN A 89 0.72 -0.09 14.69
C ASN A 89 1.77 0.84 14.07
N CYS A 90 2.89 1.00 14.76
CA CYS A 90 4.03 1.75 14.28
C CYS A 90 5.28 0.87 14.36
N VAL A 91 6.03 0.80 13.27
CA VAL A 91 7.35 0.19 13.20
C VAL A 91 8.39 1.29 13.20
N PHE A 92 9.25 1.29 14.18
CA PHE A 92 10.39 2.19 14.27
C PHE A 92 11.61 1.55 13.65
N LYS A 93 12.38 2.31 12.90
CA LYS A 93 13.50 1.82 12.10
C LYS A 93 14.74 2.65 12.36
N ASP A 94 15.90 2.06 12.13
CA ASP A 94 17.18 2.75 12.14
C ASP A 94 17.41 3.58 10.86
N GLU A 95 18.60 4.18 10.74
CA GLU A 95 19.01 4.93 9.55
C GLU A 95 19.05 4.09 8.26
N GLN A 96 19.26 2.79 8.39
CA GLN A 96 19.37 1.85 7.28
C GLN A 96 17.99 1.26 6.88
N GLY A 97 16.93 1.56 7.64
CA GLY A 97 15.58 1.09 7.41
C GLY A 97 15.27 -0.26 8.06
N PHE A 98 16.15 -0.79 8.92
CA PHE A 98 15.88 -2.00 9.67
C PHE A 98 14.99 -1.71 10.88
N PRO A 99 13.99 -2.56 11.18
CA PRO A 99 13.15 -2.40 12.35
C PRO A 99 13.94 -2.60 13.63
N VAL A 100 13.90 -1.61 14.53
CA VAL A 100 14.52 -1.66 15.86
C VAL A 100 13.52 -1.77 16.98
N ASP A 101 12.25 -1.43 16.69
CA ASP A 101 11.16 -1.53 17.64
C ASP A 101 9.81 -1.55 16.88
N GLU A 102 8.81 -2.23 17.43
CA GLU A 102 7.49 -2.32 16.83
C GLU A 102 6.41 -2.32 17.92
N THR A 103 5.43 -1.43 17.80
CA THR A 103 4.27 -1.45 18.69
C THR A 103 3.30 -2.57 18.30
N PRO A 104 2.58 -3.18 19.24
CA PRO A 104 1.52 -4.12 18.90
C PRO A 104 0.41 -3.42 18.12
N PHE A 105 -0.31 -4.17 17.29
CA PHE A 105 -1.52 -3.65 16.68
C PHE A 105 -2.56 -3.34 17.75
N ARG A 106 -3.06 -2.12 17.77
CA ARG A 106 -4.17 -1.71 18.62
C ARG A 106 -5.40 -1.40 17.80
N VAL A 107 -6.56 -1.77 18.33
CA VAL A 107 -7.86 -1.47 17.72
C VAL A 107 -8.20 -0.01 17.97
N VAL A 108 -8.66 0.66 16.93
CA VAL A 108 -9.10 2.06 16.94
C VAL A 108 -10.46 2.16 16.27
N MET A 109 -11.40 2.78 16.96
CA MET A 109 -12.72 3.10 16.43
C MET A 109 -12.69 4.49 15.83
N LEU A 110 -12.87 4.60 14.52
CA LEU A 110 -12.96 5.86 13.82
C LEU A 110 -14.43 6.18 13.57
N THR A 111 -14.90 7.27 14.15
CA THR A 111 -16.26 7.74 13.92
C THR A 111 -16.43 8.25 12.48
N GLU A 112 -17.66 8.39 12.02
CA GLU A 112 -17.98 8.82 10.66
C GLU A 112 -17.36 10.18 10.30
N ASN A 113 -16.63 10.23 9.21
CA ASN A 113 -15.94 11.42 8.69
C ASN A 113 -14.99 12.13 9.68
N ALA A 114 -14.71 11.54 10.84
CA ALA A 114 -13.87 12.12 11.88
C ALA A 114 -12.38 11.87 11.65
N THR A 115 -11.58 12.71 12.29
CA THR A 115 -10.12 12.55 12.35
C THR A 115 -9.70 12.29 13.78
N GLU A 116 -8.94 11.22 13.98
CA GLU A 116 -8.41 10.80 15.28
C GLU A 116 -6.89 10.86 15.28
N GLY A 117 -6.32 11.49 16.30
CA GLY A 117 -4.87 11.54 16.50
C GLY A 117 -4.37 10.39 17.35
N LEU A 118 -3.39 9.65 16.83
CA LEU A 118 -2.79 8.50 17.51
C LEU A 118 -1.31 8.74 17.73
N SER A 119 -0.85 8.61 18.97
CA SER A 119 0.56 8.72 19.30
C SER A 119 1.20 7.35 19.51
N PHE A 120 2.46 7.23 19.09
CA PHE A 120 3.33 6.09 19.23
C PHE A 120 4.70 6.57 19.68
N THR A 121 5.29 5.91 20.64
CA THR A 121 6.63 6.26 21.16
C THR A 121 7.53 5.04 21.07
N SER A 122 8.74 5.20 20.53
CA SER A 122 9.72 4.12 20.49
C SER A 122 10.21 3.76 21.90
N MET A 123 10.54 2.49 22.12
CA MET A 123 11.08 2.04 23.40
C MET A 123 12.53 2.47 23.65
N ASN A 124 13.27 2.74 22.57
CA ASN A 124 14.68 3.10 22.64
C ASN A 124 15.01 4.32 21.78
N SER A 125 16.21 4.87 21.96
CA SER A 125 16.71 6.04 21.21
C SER A 125 17.33 5.71 19.84
N LYS A 126 17.36 4.44 19.45
CA LYS A 126 17.95 3.99 18.17
C LYS A 126 17.05 4.29 16.97
N ALA A 127 15.77 4.51 17.19
CA ALA A 127 14.82 4.83 16.14
C ALA A 127 15.18 6.16 15.46
N LYS A 128 15.32 6.13 14.12
CA LYS A 128 15.60 7.29 13.28
C LYS A 128 14.46 7.61 12.33
N THR A 129 13.74 6.59 11.92
CA THR A 129 12.58 6.71 11.05
C THR A 129 11.48 5.74 11.50
N TYR A 130 10.33 5.78 10.84
CA TYR A 130 9.18 4.98 11.24
C TYR A 130 8.27 4.69 10.05
N THR A 131 7.38 3.72 10.24
CA THR A 131 6.24 3.45 9.35
C THR A 131 5.01 3.17 10.21
N VAL A 132 3.96 3.97 10.05
CA VAL A 132 2.64 3.71 10.62
C VAL A 132 1.89 2.81 9.66
N ARG A 133 1.38 1.68 10.15
CA ARG A 133 0.64 0.69 9.36
C ARG A 133 -0.79 0.59 9.86
N VAL A 134 -1.74 0.61 8.94
CA VAL A 134 -3.17 0.50 9.22
C VAL A 134 -3.76 -0.68 8.44
N ARG A 135 -4.55 -1.48 9.10
CA ARG A 135 -5.34 -2.55 8.48
C ARG A 135 -6.77 -2.52 9.00
N GLN A 136 -7.70 -3.07 8.24
CA GLN A 136 -9.06 -3.24 8.69
C GLN A 136 -9.11 -4.27 9.84
N SER A 137 -9.90 -3.99 10.86
CA SER A 137 -10.22 -4.99 11.88
C SER A 137 -11.12 -6.07 11.25
N ARG A 138 -10.83 -7.32 11.56
CA ARG A 138 -11.60 -8.48 11.10
C ARG A 138 -12.46 -9.01 12.22
#